data_cb3d8fb763a438ea0f5918208d10d981
#
_entry.id   cb3d8fb763a438ea0f5918208d10d981
#
_cell.length_a   1.000
_cell.length_b   1.000
_cell.length_c   1.000
_cell.angle_alpha   90.00
_cell.angle_beta   90.00
_cell.angle_gamma   90.00
#
_symmetry.space_group_name_H-M   'P 1'
#
loop_
_entity.id
_entity.type
_entity.pdbx_description
1 polymer ?
#
loop_
_entity_poly.entity_id
_entity_poly.type
_entity_poly.pdbx_seq_one_letter_code
_entity_poly.pdbx_strand_id
1 'polypeptide(L)'
;MNSVDFLFEVVQEDRGLLYLHKRGKKKPMDGNRVVFPDGSDPSDYSGKIIECSFDAINETWVWMRTRVDKGTPNDYNTYRKVMRSITDNITEQVLLNEIAEIIELPMYAVRIQSADTQAHVRRR
;
A
#
# COMPACT_ATOMS: atom_id res chain seq x y z
N MET A 1 1.98 11.30 3.39
CA MET A 1 2.65 10.27 4.20
C MET A 1 2.17 8.90 3.78
N ASN A 2 3.11 8.05 3.36
CA ASN A 2 2.75 6.77 2.74
C ASN A 2 3.35 5.57 3.46
N SER A 3 3.84 5.75 4.67
CA SER A 3 4.46 4.64 5.39
C SER A 3 3.77 4.40 6.72
N VAL A 4 3.86 3.17 7.18
CA VAL A 4 3.27 2.74 8.44
C VAL A 4 4.32 1.89 9.17
N ASP A 5 4.38 2.06 10.48
CA ASP A 5 5.23 1.24 11.34
C ASP A 5 4.42 0.06 11.86
N PHE A 6 4.84 -1.15 11.51
CA PHE A 6 4.20 -2.38 11.96
C PHE A 6 5.12 -3.13 12.91
N LEU A 7 4.54 -3.89 13.80
CA LEU A 7 5.29 -4.97 14.46
C LEU A 7 5.21 -6.19 13.55
N PHE A 8 6.35 -6.78 13.24
CA PHE A 8 6.40 -7.97 12.41
C PHE A 8 6.80 -9.16 13.28
N GLU A 9 6.12 -10.28 13.12
CA GLU A 9 6.47 -11.51 13.82
C GLU A 9 6.31 -12.71 12.90
N VAL A 10 7.32 -13.59 12.93
CA VAL A 10 7.22 -14.89 12.28
C VAL A 10 6.54 -15.82 13.26
N VAL A 11 5.44 -16.42 12.84
CA VAL A 11 4.66 -17.29 13.75
C VAL A 11 4.92 -18.75 13.43
N GLN A 12 4.33 -19.33 12.44
CA GLN A 12 4.50 -20.75 12.17
C GLN A 12 5.07 -20.95 10.77
N GLU A 13 5.99 -21.91 10.62
CA GLU A 13 6.46 -22.35 9.30
C GLU A 13 6.81 -21.15 8.40
N ASP A 14 7.60 -20.22 8.96
CA ASP A 14 8.06 -19.03 8.24
C ASP A 14 6.93 -18.11 7.80
N ARG A 15 5.78 -18.22 8.42
CA ARG A 15 4.68 -17.33 8.12
C ARG A 15 4.78 -16.08 8.97
N GLY A 16 4.86 -14.92 8.28
CA GLY A 16 4.98 -13.64 8.97
C GLY A 16 3.65 -12.93 9.08
N LEU A 17 3.46 -12.24 10.20
CA LEU A 17 2.28 -11.44 10.43
C LEU A 17 2.67 -10.02 10.78
N LEU A 18 1.88 -9.06 10.30
CA LEU A 18 2.00 -7.65 10.65
C LEU A 18 0.98 -7.32 11.72
N TYR A 19 1.40 -6.52 12.70
CA TYR A 19 0.51 -6.09 13.78
C TYR A 19 0.56 -4.58 13.92
N LEU A 20 -0.56 -4.02 14.31
CA LEU A 20 -0.66 -2.64 14.76
C LEU A 20 -1.13 -2.66 16.21
N HIS A 21 -1.22 -1.48 16.82
CA HIS A 21 -1.88 -1.34 18.12
C HIS A 21 -3.28 -0.79 17.89
N LYS A 22 -4.23 -1.31 18.64
CA LYS A 22 -5.58 -0.76 18.72
C LYS A 22 -5.96 -0.74 20.19
N ARG A 23 -6.18 0.46 20.72
CA ARG A 23 -6.48 0.62 22.14
C ARG A 23 -5.41 -0.01 23.03
N GLY A 24 -4.14 0.15 22.61
CA GLY A 24 -3.00 -0.35 23.37
C GLY A 24 -2.75 -1.85 23.26
N LYS A 25 -3.50 -2.55 22.42
CA LYS A 25 -3.35 -4.00 22.28
C LYS A 25 -2.93 -4.35 20.84
N LYS A 26 -2.22 -5.45 20.70
CA LYS A 26 -1.79 -5.93 19.39
C LYS A 26 -3.02 -6.29 18.56
N LYS A 27 -3.06 -5.78 17.34
CA LYS A 27 -4.12 -6.11 16.38
C LYS A 27 -3.47 -6.72 15.16
N PRO A 28 -3.71 -8.01 14.89
CA PRO A 28 -3.17 -8.63 13.67
C PRO A 28 -3.83 -8.03 12.44
N MET A 29 -3.01 -7.81 11.43
CA MET A 29 -3.47 -7.24 10.16
C MET A 29 -3.54 -8.37 9.13
N ASP A 30 -4.57 -9.21 9.26
CA ASP A 30 -4.74 -10.36 8.38
C ASP A 30 -4.89 -9.91 6.94
N GLY A 31 -4.31 -10.67 6.04
CA GLY A 31 -4.39 -10.36 4.62
C GLY A 31 -3.37 -9.36 4.14
N ASN A 32 -2.63 -8.73 5.05
CA ASN A 32 -1.57 -7.80 4.67
C ASN A 32 -0.25 -8.56 4.59
N ARG A 33 0.50 -8.31 3.54
CA ARG A 33 1.78 -8.98 3.31
C ARG A 33 2.89 -7.94 3.25
N VAL A 34 4.10 -8.37 3.60
CA VAL A 34 5.28 -7.51 3.53
C VAL A 34 6.34 -8.18 2.68
N VAL A 35 7.05 -7.34 1.91
CA VAL A 35 8.15 -7.78 1.08
C VAL A 35 9.43 -7.19 1.67
N PHE A 36 10.40 -8.05 1.94
CA PHE A 36 11.71 -7.65 2.44
C PHE A 36 12.71 -7.65 1.29
N PRO A 37 13.88 -7.01 1.49
CA PRO A 37 14.90 -7.01 0.44
C PRO A 37 15.27 -8.43 0.02
N ASP A 38 15.59 -8.58 -1.26
CA ASP A 38 15.99 -9.89 -1.81
C ASP A 38 17.19 -10.43 -1.03
N GLY A 39 17.11 -11.72 -0.72
CA GLY A 39 18.18 -12.39 -0.01
C GLY A 39 18.15 -12.24 1.50
N SER A 40 17.24 -11.42 2.05
CA SER A 40 17.11 -11.35 3.51
C SER A 40 16.23 -12.47 4.03
N ASP A 41 16.47 -12.82 5.29
CA ASP A 41 15.68 -13.84 5.98
C ASP A 41 14.62 -13.12 6.80
N PRO A 42 13.33 -13.38 6.56
CA PRO A 42 12.28 -12.72 7.34
C PRO A 42 12.42 -12.90 8.85
N SER A 43 13.01 -13.99 9.30
CA SER A 43 13.18 -14.23 10.73
C SER A 43 14.09 -13.19 11.39
N ASP A 44 14.94 -12.53 10.60
CA ASP A 44 15.80 -11.46 11.12
C ASP A 44 15.01 -10.22 11.53
N TYR A 45 13.80 -10.09 11.04
CA TYR A 45 12.94 -8.94 11.35
C TYR A 45 11.88 -9.27 12.40
N SER A 46 11.82 -10.51 12.84
CA SER A 46 10.77 -10.96 13.76
C SER A 46 10.94 -10.29 15.13
N GLY A 47 9.83 -9.81 15.68
CA GLY A 47 9.82 -9.13 16.97
C GLY A 47 10.22 -7.67 16.90
N LYS A 48 10.38 -7.13 15.70
CA LYS A 48 10.86 -5.77 15.49
C LYS A 48 9.79 -4.87 14.89
N ILE A 49 9.96 -3.57 15.13
CA ILE A 49 9.10 -2.57 14.48
C ILE A 49 9.74 -2.21 13.15
N ILE A 50 8.98 -2.35 12.08
CA ILE A 50 9.47 -2.08 10.73
C ILE A 50 8.59 -1.01 10.08
N GLU A 51 9.23 -0.09 9.40
CA GLU A 51 8.53 0.93 8.62
C GLU A 51 8.40 0.44 7.19
N CYS A 52 7.16 0.44 6.68
CA CYS A 52 6.87 -0.06 5.35
C CYS A 52 6.10 0.96 4.54
N SER A 53 6.37 1.00 3.24
CA SER A 53 5.56 1.77 2.31
C SER A 53 4.61 0.81 1.58
N PHE A 54 3.51 1.34 1.07
CA PHE A 54 2.52 0.50 0.41
C PHE A 54 2.73 0.50 -1.11
N ASP A 55 2.82 -0.69 -1.68
CA ASP A 55 2.87 -0.90 -3.13
C ASP A 55 1.45 -1.21 -3.58
N ALA A 56 0.79 -0.22 -4.19
CA ALA A 56 -0.61 -0.35 -4.57
C ALA A 56 -0.81 -1.32 -5.73
N ILE A 57 0.19 -1.49 -6.57
CA ILE A 57 0.07 -2.38 -7.72
C ILE A 57 0.00 -3.83 -7.27
N ASN A 58 0.89 -4.22 -6.36
CA ASN A 58 0.94 -5.58 -5.85
C ASN A 58 0.15 -5.76 -4.56
N GLU A 59 -0.38 -4.67 -4.01
CA GLU A 59 -1.13 -4.67 -2.75
C GLU A 59 -0.33 -5.29 -1.63
N THR A 60 0.94 -4.89 -1.53
CA THR A 60 1.85 -5.37 -0.49
C THR A 60 2.53 -4.20 0.18
N TRP A 61 2.99 -4.46 1.41
CA TRP A 61 3.85 -3.50 2.10
C TRP A 61 5.29 -3.84 1.76
N VAL A 62 6.11 -2.81 1.59
CA VAL A 62 7.52 -2.97 1.25
C VAL A 62 8.35 -2.41 2.38
N TRP A 63 9.22 -3.24 2.95
CA TRP A 63 10.10 -2.82 4.03
C TRP A 63 10.99 -1.67 3.57
N MET A 64 11.05 -0.62 4.40
CA MET A 64 11.94 0.52 4.17
C MET A 64 13.08 0.53 5.18
N ARG A 65 12.78 0.28 6.43
CA ARG A 65 13.80 0.23 7.49
C ARG A 65 13.23 -0.38 8.76
N THR A 66 14.12 -0.83 9.61
CA THR A 66 13.75 -1.30 10.94
C THR A 66 13.90 -0.13 11.92
N ARG A 67 12.89 0.07 12.75
CA ARG A 67 12.86 1.17 13.71
C ARG A 67 13.44 0.69 15.03
N VAL A 68 14.77 0.76 15.15
CA VAL A 68 15.46 0.18 16.31
C VAL A 68 15.14 0.88 17.63
N ASP A 69 14.76 2.16 17.56
CA ASP A 69 14.49 2.96 18.76
C ASP A 69 13.03 3.00 19.12
N LYS A 70 12.21 2.19 18.47
CA LYS A 70 10.77 2.22 18.65
C LYS A 70 10.30 0.87 19.17
N GLY A 71 9.51 0.90 20.25
CA GLY A 71 9.05 -0.33 20.88
C GLY A 71 7.63 -0.74 20.52
N THR A 72 6.88 0.13 19.83
CA THR A 72 5.49 -0.15 19.49
C THR A 72 5.20 0.26 18.07
N PRO A 73 4.28 -0.46 17.40
CA PRO A 73 3.86 -0.07 16.05
C PRO A 73 2.94 1.13 16.08
N ASN A 74 2.55 1.61 14.91
CA ASN A 74 1.55 2.66 14.81
C ASN A 74 0.20 2.17 15.36
N ASP A 75 -0.61 3.14 15.76
CA ASP A 75 -1.99 2.86 16.13
C ASP A 75 -2.82 2.62 14.86
N TYR A 76 -3.87 1.84 15.00
CA TYR A 76 -4.76 1.51 13.89
C TYR A 76 -5.34 2.77 13.23
N ASN A 77 -5.60 3.81 14.01
CA ASN A 77 -6.10 5.07 13.45
C ASN A 77 -5.09 5.73 12.52
N THR A 78 -3.81 5.66 12.86
CA THR A 78 -2.75 6.17 11.98
C THR A 78 -2.73 5.41 10.66
N TYR A 79 -2.82 4.09 10.74
CA TYR A 79 -2.89 3.22 9.55
C TYR A 79 -4.07 3.62 8.66
N ARG A 80 -5.24 3.81 9.25
CA ARG A 80 -6.42 4.18 8.48
C ARG A 80 -6.23 5.50 7.74
N LYS A 81 -5.61 6.47 8.39
CA LYS A 81 -5.34 7.78 7.78
C LYS A 81 -4.36 7.66 6.62
N VAL A 82 -3.32 6.86 6.81
CA VAL A 82 -2.34 6.63 5.75
C VAL A 82 -3.00 5.94 4.55
N MET A 83 -3.80 4.92 4.81
CA MET A 83 -4.48 4.20 3.72
C MET A 83 -5.47 5.10 2.99
N ARG A 84 -6.16 5.97 3.71
CA ARG A 84 -7.04 6.94 3.04
C ARG A 84 -6.25 7.86 2.13
N SER A 85 -5.12 8.36 2.61
CA SER A 85 -4.26 9.24 1.82
C SER A 85 -3.77 8.53 0.56
N ILE A 86 -3.35 7.28 0.69
CA ILE A 86 -2.90 6.49 -0.45
C ILE A 86 -4.03 6.30 -1.46
N THR A 87 -5.22 5.94 -0.99
CA THR A 87 -6.37 5.74 -1.85
C THR A 87 -6.76 7.03 -2.58
N ASP A 88 -6.75 8.15 -1.88
CA ASP A 88 -7.07 9.44 -2.48
C ASP A 88 -6.06 9.81 -3.56
N ASN A 89 -4.78 9.56 -3.32
CA ASN A 89 -3.74 9.83 -4.31
C ASN A 89 -3.89 8.95 -5.55
N ILE A 90 -4.22 7.69 -5.37
CA ILE A 90 -4.43 6.77 -6.49
C ILE A 90 -5.60 7.26 -7.34
N THR A 91 -6.70 7.63 -6.70
CA THR A 91 -7.90 8.11 -7.38
C THR A 91 -7.58 9.39 -8.17
N GLU A 92 -6.82 10.29 -7.58
CA GLU A 92 -6.43 11.54 -8.24
C GLU A 92 -5.57 11.26 -9.46
N GLN A 93 -4.61 10.34 -9.36
CA GLN A 93 -3.74 9.99 -10.48
C GLN A 93 -4.53 9.38 -11.63
N VAL A 94 -5.47 8.50 -11.32
CA VAL A 94 -6.31 7.90 -12.35
C VAL A 94 -7.11 8.99 -13.07
N LEU A 95 -7.69 9.91 -12.33
CA LEU A 95 -8.47 10.98 -12.92
C LEU A 95 -7.62 11.89 -13.79
N LEU A 96 -6.42 12.25 -13.35
CA LEU A 96 -5.53 13.09 -14.13
C LEU A 96 -5.09 12.39 -15.41
N ASN A 97 -4.83 11.10 -15.35
CA ASN A 97 -4.45 10.34 -16.55
C ASN A 97 -5.59 10.30 -17.55
N GLU A 98 -6.82 10.17 -17.10
CA GLU A 98 -7.98 10.19 -17.99
C GLU A 98 -8.13 11.54 -18.67
N ILE A 99 -7.94 12.61 -17.94
CA ILE A 99 -8.03 13.97 -18.49
C ILE A 99 -6.92 14.17 -19.55
N ALA A 100 -5.72 13.72 -19.25
CA ALA A 100 -4.60 13.86 -20.19
C ALA A 100 -4.88 13.07 -21.48
N GLU A 101 -5.44 11.89 -21.37
CA GLU A 101 -5.81 11.10 -22.55
C GLU A 101 -6.81 11.85 -23.43
N ILE A 102 -7.84 12.40 -22.82
CA ILE A 102 -8.86 13.12 -23.55
C ILE A 102 -8.25 14.31 -24.30
N ILE A 103 -7.38 15.04 -23.66
CA ILE A 103 -6.75 16.21 -24.24
C ILE A 103 -5.86 15.83 -25.41
N GLU A 104 -5.19 14.71 -25.33
CA GLU A 104 -4.26 14.28 -26.38
C GLU A 104 -4.94 13.66 -27.58
N LEU A 105 -6.19 13.28 -27.47
CA LEU A 105 -6.92 12.75 -28.61
C LEU A 105 -7.11 13.84 -29.65
N PRO A 106 -6.71 13.62 -30.87
CA PRO A 106 -6.88 14.63 -31.88
C PRO A 106 -8.29 14.81 -32.22
N MET A 107 -8.62 15.46 -32.25
CA MET A 107 -9.55 15.69 -32.39
C MET A 107 -10.14 15.39 -32.30
N TYR A 108 -9.58 15.31 -31.61
CA TYR A 108 -9.94 14.80 -31.07
C TYR A 108 -10.85 14.67 -31.36
N ALA A 109 -11.04 14.64 -31.61
CA ALA A 109 -11.68 14.50 -31.94
C ALA A 109 -11.75 13.56 -32.57
N VAL A 110 -11.66 12.93 -32.47
CA VAL A 110 -11.69 12.09 -33.14
C VAL A 110 -11.34 10.87 -32.70
N ARG A 111 -11.15 10.47 -32.24
CA ARG A 111 -10.84 9.27 -31.99
C ARG A 111 -11.23 8.80 -30.78
N ILE A 112 -11.71 8.34 -30.60
CA ILE A 112 -11.94 7.92 -29.49
C ILE A 112 -12.20 6.71 -29.33
N GLN A 113 -12.14 6.28 -29.31
CA GLN A 113 -12.18 5.36 -28.97
C GLN A 113 -12.36 4.59 -28.39
N SER A 114 -12.52 4.58 -28.84
CA SER A 114 -12.69 3.80 -28.17
C SER A 114 -12.80 3.28 -27.40
N ALA A 115 -12.77 3.21 -27.58
CA ALA A 115 -13.01 2.66 -26.71
C ALA A 115 -13.10 2.30 -25.90
N ASP A 116 -13.04 2.37 -26.21
CA ASP A 116 -13.27 2.03 -25.37
C ASP A 116 -13.28 2.04 -24.56
N THR A 117 -13.07 2.31 -24.89
CA THR A 117 -13.28 2.35 -24.18
C THR A 117 -13.51 2.29 -23.45
N GLN A 118 -13.40 2.31 -23.75
CA GLN A 118 -13.83 2.24 -23.23
C GLN A 118 -14.17 2.06 -22.50
N ALA A 119 -13.95 2.16 -23.02
CA ALA A 119 -14.46 2.09 -22.57
C ALA A 119 -14.65 2.12 -21.75
N HIS A 120 -14.48 2.36 -22.07
CA HIS A 120 -14.91 2.57 -21.40
C HIS A 120 -15.22 2.94 -20.78
N VAL A 121 -14.98 2.99 -21.02
CA VAL A 121 -15.38 3.39 -20.61
C VAL A 121 -15.98 3.29 -19.94
N ARG A 122 -16.06 3.27 -19.90
CA ARG A 122 -16.75 3.28 -19.36
C ARG A 122 -17.17 3.00 -18.43
N ARG A 123 -17.06 2.94 -18.43
CA ARG A 123 -17.51 2.93 -17.66
C ARG A 123 -17.83 2.92 -16.76
N ARG A 124 -17.86 2.88 -16.89
CA ARG A 124 -18.11 3.04 -16.20
C ARG A 124 -18.58 3.08 -15.71
#